data_47e4d3aedb09f26ed98635b7363dd886
#
_entry.id   47e4d3aedb09f26ed98635b7363dd886
#
_cell.length_a   1.000
_cell.length_b   1.000
_cell.length_c   1.000
_cell.angle_alpha   90.00
_cell.angle_beta   90.00
_cell.angle_gamma   90.00
#
_symmetry.space_group_name_H-M   'P 1'
#
loop_
_entity.id
_entity.type
_entity.pdbx_description
1 polymer ?
#
loop_
_entity_poly.entity_id
_entity_poly.type
_entity_poly.pdbx_seq_one_letter_code
_entity_poly.pdbx_strand_id
1 'polypeptide(L)'
;GLRNFANLGESVKECFRILKYGGKVYCLEFSPSYSKFFKPNYDFYSNNIIPKIGKLVAKNESAYQYLSDSIQSFYLNPELKNIFNKNGFFCYNEIKYLGGIAILNVFSKV
;
A
#
# COMPACT_ATOMS: atom_id res chain seq x y z
N GLY A 1 5.02 -3.55 -3.30
CA GLY A 1 5.67 -3.36 -4.60
C GLY A 1 5.33 -2.03 -5.26
N LEU A 2 4.11 -1.52 -5.14
CA LEU A 2 3.70 -0.27 -5.82
C LEU A 2 4.52 0.94 -5.37
N ARG A 3 4.91 1.00 -4.10
CA ARG A 3 5.69 2.12 -3.57
C ARG A 3 7.08 2.24 -4.18
N ASN A 4 7.55 1.21 -4.86
CA ASN A 4 8.86 1.20 -5.52
C ASN A 4 8.80 1.69 -6.96
N PHE A 5 7.62 1.94 -7.51
CA PHE A 5 7.47 2.42 -8.87
C PHE A 5 7.84 3.90 -8.95
N ALA A 6 8.65 4.26 -9.95
CA ALA A 6 9.06 5.65 -10.16
C ALA A 6 7.89 6.55 -10.52
N ASN A 7 6.92 6.03 -11.27
CA ASN A 7 5.70 6.73 -11.64
C ASN A 7 4.51 5.78 -11.50
N LEU A 8 3.78 5.92 -10.41
CA LEU A 8 2.67 5.04 -10.10
C LEU A 8 1.54 5.12 -11.14
N GLY A 9 1.20 6.33 -11.59
CA GLY A 9 0.15 6.53 -12.58
C GLY A 9 0.43 5.79 -13.88
N GLU A 10 1.64 5.88 -14.39
CA GLU A 10 2.06 5.18 -15.61
C GLU A 10 2.06 3.66 -15.41
N SER A 11 2.50 3.20 -14.24
CA SER A 11 2.52 1.77 -13.91
C SER A 11 1.10 1.20 -13.83
N VAL A 12 0.17 1.93 -13.23
CA VAL A 12 -1.25 1.54 -13.15
C VAL A 12 -1.87 1.49 -14.54
N LYS A 13 -1.55 2.47 -15.39
CA LYS A 13 -2.00 2.49 -16.79
C LYS A 13 -1.52 1.25 -17.54
N GLU A 14 -0.27 0.86 -17.32
CA GLU A 14 0.31 -0.33 -17.94
C GLU A 14 -0.35 -1.61 -17.43
N CYS A 15 -0.64 -1.69 -16.12
CA CYS A 15 -1.41 -2.80 -15.57
C CYS A 15 -2.78 -2.92 -16.24
N PHE A 16 -3.45 -1.80 -16.45
CA PHE A 16 -4.74 -1.78 -17.14
C PHE A 16 -4.62 -2.30 -18.57
N ARG A 17 -3.56 -1.88 -19.28
CA ARG A 17 -3.34 -2.29 -20.66
C ARG A 17 -3.16 -3.78 -20.81
N ILE A 18 -2.36 -4.41 -19.94
CA ILE A 18 -2.02 -5.83 -20.06
C ILE A 18 -3.09 -6.77 -19.54
N LEU A 19 -3.99 -6.31 -18.70
CA LEU A 19 -5.07 -7.14 -18.17
C LEU A 19 -6.18 -7.34 -19.20
N LYS A 20 -6.77 -8.52 -19.17
CA LYS A 20 -8.02 -8.78 -19.89
C LYS A 20 -9.20 -8.17 -19.13
N TYR A 21 -10.29 -7.87 -19.81
CA TYR A 21 -11.52 -7.45 -19.16
C TYR A 21 -11.97 -8.53 -18.18
N GLY A 22 -12.37 -8.10 -16.99
CA GLY A 22 -12.64 -9.00 -15.87
C GLY A 22 -11.42 -9.40 -15.05
N GLY A 23 -10.23 -9.05 -15.53
CA GLY A 23 -8.99 -9.28 -14.77
C GLY A 23 -8.89 -8.38 -13.54
N LYS A 24 -8.16 -8.84 -12.54
CA LYS A 24 -8.03 -8.14 -11.26
C LYS A 24 -6.58 -7.90 -10.88
N VAL A 25 -6.34 -6.77 -10.22
CA VAL A 25 -5.07 -6.45 -9.57
C VAL A 25 -5.26 -6.53 -8.07
N TYR A 26 -4.43 -7.28 -7.41
CA TYR A 26 -4.41 -7.41 -5.95
C TYR A 26 -3.23 -6.61 -5.42
N CYS A 27 -3.53 -5.53 -4.69
CA CYS A 27 -2.52 -4.64 -4.13
C CYS A 27 -2.53 -4.72 -2.61
N LEU A 28 -1.53 -5.36 -2.04
CA LEU A 28 -1.33 -5.41 -0.60
C LEU A 28 -0.23 -4.43 -0.21
N GLU A 29 -0.59 -3.41 0.53
CA GLU A 29 0.34 -2.37 0.96
C GLU A 29 0.11 -1.96 2.40
N PHE A 30 1.17 -1.56 3.07
CA PHE A 30 1.05 -0.87 4.35
C PHE A 30 0.50 0.53 4.11
N SER A 31 -0.43 0.95 4.97
CA SER A 31 -1.10 2.25 4.82
C SER A 31 -0.50 3.29 5.76
N PRO A 32 0.00 4.42 5.23
CA PRO A 32 0.47 5.51 6.08
C PRO A 32 -0.68 6.30 6.74
N SER A 33 -1.89 6.20 6.21
CA SER A 33 -3.05 6.94 6.72
C SER A 33 -3.37 6.61 8.17
N TYR A 34 -3.04 5.41 8.59
CA TYR A 34 -3.32 4.95 9.92
C TYR A 34 -2.59 5.75 10.99
N SER A 35 -1.34 6.09 10.73
CA SER A 35 -0.52 6.85 11.68
C SER A 35 -0.94 8.31 11.82
N LYS A 36 -1.64 8.87 10.83
CA LYS A 36 -2.07 10.27 10.84
C LYS A 36 -3.37 10.50 11.60
N PHE A 37 -4.28 9.52 11.60
CA PHE A 37 -5.65 9.70 12.12
C PHE A 37 -5.90 9.02 13.45
N PHE A 38 -5.04 8.08 13.88
CA PHE A 38 -5.27 7.28 15.08
C PHE A 38 -4.00 7.17 15.92
N LYS A 39 -3.70 8.22 16.69
CA LYS A 39 -2.53 8.27 17.57
C LYS A 39 -2.36 7.03 18.48
N PRO A 40 -3.40 6.52 19.14
CA PRO A 40 -3.24 5.32 19.97
C PRO A 40 -2.80 4.10 19.16
N ASN A 41 -3.25 4.01 17.93
CA ASN A 41 -2.90 2.92 17.03
C ASN A 41 -1.52 3.12 16.41
N TYR A 42 -1.08 4.37 16.30
CA TYR A 42 0.30 4.65 15.91
C TYR A 42 1.29 4.13 16.95
N ASP A 43 1.00 4.28 18.23
CA ASP A 43 1.84 3.75 19.30
C ASP A 43 1.89 2.21 19.23
N PHE A 44 0.76 1.56 19.00
CA PHE A 44 0.71 0.10 18.79
C PHE A 44 1.56 -0.27 17.56
N TYR A 45 1.43 0.43 16.47
CA TYR A 45 2.19 0.21 15.25
C TYR A 45 3.68 0.37 15.49
N SER A 46 4.09 1.49 16.12
CA SER A 46 5.48 1.77 16.42
C SER A 46 6.09 0.77 17.40
N ASN A 47 5.32 0.33 18.40
CA ASN A 47 5.83 -0.51 19.47
C ASN A 47 5.80 -2.00 19.16
N ASN A 48 4.90 -2.43 18.26
CA ASN A 48 4.68 -3.86 18.01
C ASN A 48 5.00 -4.27 16.58
N ILE A 49 4.65 -3.47 15.60
CA ILE A 49 4.79 -3.84 14.18
C ILE A 49 6.16 -3.45 13.64
N ILE A 50 6.60 -2.22 13.86
CA ILE A 50 7.90 -1.74 13.36
C ILE A 50 9.06 -2.55 13.94
N PRO A 51 9.11 -2.87 15.25
CA PRO A 51 10.15 -3.74 15.79
C PRO A 51 10.16 -5.14 15.19
N LYS A 52 8.99 -5.71 14.89
CA LYS A 52 8.91 -7.03 14.24
C LYS A 52 9.46 -6.99 12.82
N ILE A 53 9.14 -5.96 12.07
CA ILE A 53 9.72 -5.72 10.75
C ILE A 53 11.23 -5.51 10.88
N GLY A 54 11.65 -4.75 11.89
CA GLY A 54 13.06 -4.52 12.19
C GLY A 54 13.83 -5.80 12.46
N LYS A 55 13.22 -6.76 13.15
CA LYS A 55 13.83 -8.07 13.37
C LYS A 55 14.04 -8.87 12.08
N LEU A 56 13.10 -8.77 11.15
CA LEU A 56 13.20 -9.45 9.85
C LEU A 56 14.31 -8.87 8.98
N VAL A 57 14.61 -7.59 9.13
CA VAL A 57 15.65 -6.88 8.36
C VAL A 57 16.81 -6.41 9.26
N ALA A 58 16.91 -6.97 10.48
CA ALA A 58 17.85 -6.51 11.51
C ALA A 58 19.34 -6.56 11.09
N LYS A 59 19.66 -7.35 10.09
CA LYS A 59 21.02 -7.42 9.55
C LYS A 59 21.33 -6.30 8.56
N ASN A 60 20.34 -5.45 8.22
CA ASN A 60 20.48 -4.38 7.25
C ASN A 60 19.64 -3.17 7.69
N GLU A 61 20.25 -2.26 8.44
CA GLU A 61 19.59 -1.04 8.91
C GLU A 61 19.13 -0.14 7.76
N SER A 62 19.90 -0.09 6.68
CA SER A 62 19.54 0.69 5.50
C SER A 62 18.24 0.19 4.85
N ALA A 63 18.08 -1.12 4.76
CA ALA A 63 16.86 -1.72 4.23
C ALA A 63 15.65 -1.43 5.12
N TYR A 64 15.84 -1.49 6.44
CA TYR A 64 14.78 -1.17 7.41
C TYR A 64 14.37 0.30 7.29
N GLN A 65 15.35 1.20 7.25
CA GLN A 65 15.09 2.63 7.12
C GLN A 65 14.37 2.93 5.81
N TYR A 66 14.81 2.32 4.71
CA TYR A 66 14.14 2.45 3.41
C TYR A 66 12.69 1.99 3.48
N LEU A 67 12.41 0.85 4.11
CA LEU A 67 11.06 0.32 4.25
C LEU A 67 10.19 1.29 5.05
N SER A 68 10.68 1.74 6.20
CA SER A 68 9.96 2.68 7.06
C SER A 68 9.64 3.99 6.33
N ASP A 69 10.63 4.58 5.67
CA ASP A 69 10.45 5.83 4.93
C ASP A 69 9.47 5.67 3.77
N SER A 70 9.56 4.55 3.05
CA SER A 70 8.67 4.30 1.91
C SER A 70 7.22 4.11 2.35
N ILE A 71 6.97 3.48 3.49
CA ILE A 71 5.62 3.36 4.07
C ILE A 71 5.07 4.74 4.43
N GLN A 72 5.88 5.57 5.10
CA GLN A 72 5.45 6.90 5.55
C GLN A 72 5.18 7.88 4.39
N SER A 73 5.89 7.73 3.28
CA SER A 73 5.76 8.62 2.13
C SER A 73 4.79 8.12 1.06
N PHE A 74 4.25 6.92 1.21
CA PHE A 74 3.33 6.37 0.22
C PHE A 74 1.98 7.08 0.23
N TYR A 75 1.22 6.91 -0.85
CA TYR A 75 -0.11 7.50 -1.01
C TYR A 75 -1.07 6.99 0.08
N LEU A 76 -1.95 7.87 0.54
CA LEU A 76 -3.10 7.47 1.36
C LEU A 76 -4.02 6.57 0.52
N ASN A 77 -4.75 5.67 1.18
CA ASN A 77 -5.59 4.71 0.46
C ASN A 77 -6.63 5.34 -0.46
N PRO A 78 -7.33 6.43 -0.06
CA PRO A 78 -8.25 7.11 -0.98
C PRO A 78 -7.55 7.68 -2.22
N GLU A 79 -6.33 8.19 -2.06
CA GLU A 79 -5.53 8.70 -3.18
C GLU A 79 -5.12 7.57 -4.13
N LEU A 80 -4.70 6.43 -3.57
CA LEU A 80 -4.35 5.24 -4.34
C LEU A 80 -5.54 4.73 -5.16
N LYS A 81 -6.71 4.63 -4.54
CA LYS A 81 -7.96 4.25 -5.23
C LYS A 81 -8.28 5.20 -6.38
N ASN A 82 -8.07 6.50 -6.17
CA ASN A 82 -8.33 7.51 -7.18
C ASN A 82 -7.41 7.34 -8.40
N ILE A 83 -6.14 7.02 -8.17
CA ILE A 83 -5.18 6.74 -9.25
C ILE A 83 -5.66 5.55 -10.09
N PHE A 84 -6.11 4.48 -9.45
CA PHE A 84 -6.65 3.32 -10.17
C PHE A 84 -7.94 3.66 -10.90
N ASN A 85 -8.86 4.39 -10.26
CA ASN A 85 -10.12 4.78 -10.89
C ASN A 85 -9.90 5.65 -12.13
N LYS A 86 -8.98 6.59 -12.09
CA LYS A 86 -8.64 7.44 -13.22
C LYS A 86 -8.11 6.66 -14.41
N ASN A 87 -7.53 5.49 -14.17
CA ASN A 87 -6.98 4.64 -15.21
C ASN A 87 -7.94 3.52 -15.63
N GLY A 88 -9.20 3.59 -15.24
CA GLY A 88 -10.24 2.69 -15.71
C GLY A 88 -10.56 1.52 -14.80
N PHE A 89 -9.87 1.38 -13.68
CA PHE A 89 -10.13 0.32 -12.72
C PHE A 89 -11.32 0.63 -11.83
N PHE A 90 -12.03 -0.41 -11.44
CA PHE A 90 -13.07 -0.37 -10.42
C PHE A 90 -12.56 -1.04 -9.14
N CYS A 91 -12.76 -0.41 -7.99
CA CYS A 91 -12.39 -1.01 -6.72
C CYS A 91 -13.43 -2.08 -6.37
N TYR A 92 -13.07 -3.34 -6.59
CA TYR A 92 -13.94 -4.49 -6.36
C TYR A 92 -14.08 -4.81 -4.88
N ASN A 93 -12.97 -4.73 -4.14
CA ASN A 93 -12.97 -5.03 -2.71
C ASN A 93 -11.81 -4.32 -2.01
N GLU A 94 -11.98 -4.10 -0.72
CA GLU A 94 -10.95 -3.53 0.15
C GLU A 94 -11.01 -4.27 1.48
N ILE A 95 -9.90 -4.94 1.82
CA ILE A 95 -9.79 -5.70 3.07
C ILE A 95 -8.72 -5.05 3.94
N LYS A 96 -9.10 -4.68 5.15
CA LYS A 96 -8.17 -4.07 6.12
C LYS A 96 -7.68 -5.14 7.08
N TYR A 97 -6.36 -5.24 7.19
CA TYR A 97 -5.70 -6.14 8.13
C TYR A 97 -5.08 -5.33 9.27
N LEU A 98 -5.03 -5.92 10.46
CA LEU A 98 -4.42 -5.30 11.65
C LEU A 98 -5.00 -3.90 11.93
N GLY A 99 -6.32 -3.76 11.78
CA GLY A 99 -6.99 -2.50 12.04
C GLY A 99 -6.73 -1.40 11.01
N GLY A 100 -6.23 -1.74 9.83
CA GLY A 100 -5.96 -0.79 8.75
C GLY A 100 -4.48 -0.49 8.53
N ILE A 101 -3.59 -1.15 9.27
CA ILE A 101 -2.13 -1.02 9.07
C ILE A 101 -1.74 -1.52 7.69
N ALA A 102 -2.31 -2.66 7.27
CA ALA A 102 -2.14 -3.21 5.94
C ALA A 102 -3.50 -3.28 5.26
N ILE A 103 -3.55 -2.90 3.99
CA ILE A 103 -4.79 -2.88 3.21
C ILE A 103 -4.57 -3.67 1.92
N LEU A 104 -5.45 -4.62 1.65
CA LEU A 104 -5.53 -5.29 0.36
C LEU A 104 -6.65 -4.63 -0.44
N ASN A 105 -6.27 -3.97 -1.52
CA ASN A 105 -7.23 -3.45 -2.50
C ASN A 105 -7.29 -4.39 -3.68
N VAL A 106 -8.49 -4.71 -4.13
CA VAL A 106 -8.72 -5.52 -5.33
C VAL A 106 -9.36 -4.62 -6.37
N PHE A 107 -8.65 -4.38 -7.46
CA PHE A 107 -9.14 -3.55 -8.56
C PHE A 107 -9.45 -4.43 -9.76
N SER A 108 -10.58 -4.16 -10.39
CA SER A 108 -11.04 -4.94 -11.53
C SER A 108 -11.07 -4.09 -12.80
N LYS A 109 -10.64 -4.66 -13.90
CA LYS A 109 -10.81 -4.09 -15.23
C LYS A 109 -12.16 -4.56 -15.77
N VAL A 110 -13.13 -3.67 -15.66
CA VAL A 110 -14.51 -3.95 -16.12
C VAL A 110 -14.77 -3.46 -17.52
#